data_b555f30053cedecd40cfabbde880c035
#
_entry.id   b555f30053cedecd40cfabbde880c035
#
_cell.length_a   1.000
_cell.length_b   1.000
_cell.length_c   1.000
_cell.angle_alpha   90.00
_cell.angle_beta   90.00
_cell.angle_gamma   90.00
#
_symmetry.space_group_name_H-M   'P 1'
#
loop_
_entity.id
_entity.type
_entity.pdbx_description
1 polymer ?
#
loop_
_entity_poly.entity_id
_entity_poly.type
_entity_poly.pdbx_seq_one_letter_code
_entity_poly.pdbx_strand_id
1 'polypeptide(L)'
;MFSPENKIPLFKVFMADTAAEEVTKILNSGYIGQGPKVDEFENNLQNYFDHDYIQTVNAGTSALHLALHLLKKPATHKQNFDGVAFWDQKWPGLEPGDEVLATAMTCTASNWPVLANGLKLKWVDIDPDTLNMDLDDLMRKITPKTKVIMLVHWGGYPNDLDRIKEIQERAYQMYGFRPAVIEDGAHSFGSEYKGKRIGNH
;
A
#
# COMPACT_ATOMS: atom_id res chain seq x y z
N MET A 1 -31.26 22.44 12.62
CA MET A 1 -31.98 21.14 12.58
C MET A 1 -31.57 20.47 11.28
N PHE A 2 -30.85 19.35 11.31
CA PHE A 2 -30.49 18.62 10.08
C PHE A 2 -31.74 17.94 9.52
N SER A 3 -32.16 18.34 8.32
CA SER A 3 -33.22 17.66 7.57
C SER A 3 -32.70 16.40 6.92
N PRO A 4 -33.45 15.29 6.88
CA PRO A 4 -33.07 14.09 6.12
C PRO A 4 -32.83 14.33 4.63
N GLU A 5 -33.39 15.39 4.09
CA GLU A 5 -33.26 15.78 2.68
C GLU A 5 -31.92 16.45 2.36
N ASN A 6 -31.14 16.88 3.39
CA ASN A 6 -29.86 17.56 3.24
C ASN A 6 -28.67 16.71 3.79
N LYS A 7 -28.74 15.39 3.73
CA LYS A 7 -27.63 14.55 4.12
C LYS A 7 -26.46 14.74 3.16
N ILE A 8 -25.32 15.18 3.70
CA ILE A 8 -24.05 15.13 2.98
C ILE A 8 -23.52 13.70 3.14
N PRO A 9 -23.41 12.91 2.06
CA PRO A 9 -22.86 11.56 2.15
C PRO A 9 -21.37 11.64 2.48
N LEU A 10 -20.87 10.68 3.27
CA LEU A 10 -19.45 10.57 3.59
C LEU A 10 -18.62 10.35 2.32
N PHE A 11 -19.16 9.60 1.37
CA PHE A 11 -18.59 9.40 0.04
C PHE A 11 -19.71 9.19 -0.97
N LYS A 12 -19.43 9.48 -2.22
CA LYS A 12 -20.32 9.26 -3.36
C LYS A 12 -19.61 8.37 -4.37
N VAL A 13 -20.23 7.25 -4.70
CA VAL A 13 -19.73 6.38 -5.76
C VAL A 13 -19.95 7.07 -7.11
N PHE A 14 -18.88 7.19 -7.88
CA PHE A 14 -18.94 7.55 -9.28
C PHE A 14 -19.10 6.27 -10.12
N MET A 15 -20.01 6.29 -11.08
CA MET A 15 -20.20 5.22 -12.04
C MET A 15 -20.25 5.84 -13.42
N ALA A 16 -19.40 5.38 -14.34
CA ALA A 16 -19.43 5.85 -15.73
C ALA A 16 -20.73 5.41 -16.41
N ASP A 17 -21.30 6.25 -17.24
CA ASP A 17 -22.54 5.96 -17.96
C ASP A 17 -22.46 4.71 -18.83
N THR A 18 -21.26 4.38 -19.34
CA THR A 18 -20.97 3.18 -20.13
C THR A 18 -20.82 1.90 -19.32
N ALA A 19 -20.74 1.97 -18.00
CA ALA A 19 -20.41 0.82 -17.15
C ALA A 19 -21.41 -0.34 -17.32
N ALA A 20 -22.72 -0.04 -17.38
CA ALA A 20 -23.76 -1.05 -17.53
C ALA A 20 -23.65 -1.79 -18.87
N GLU A 21 -23.36 -1.09 -19.97
CA GLU A 21 -23.17 -1.67 -21.29
C GLU A 21 -21.94 -2.59 -21.31
N GLU A 22 -20.81 -2.13 -20.81
CA GLU A 22 -19.57 -2.93 -20.77
C GLU A 22 -19.71 -4.18 -19.91
N VAL A 23 -20.33 -4.08 -18.72
CA VAL A 23 -20.64 -5.24 -17.88
C VAL A 23 -21.55 -6.25 -18.61
N THR A 24 -22.58 -5.75 -19.33
CA THR A 24 -23.48 -6.62 -20.11
C THR A 24 -22.72 -7.38 -21.21
N LYS A 25 -21.78 -6.74 -21.91
CA LYS A 25 -20.93 -7.38 -22.92
C LYS A 25 -20.12 -8.52 -22.31
N ILE A 26 -19.54 -8.31 -21.13
CA ILE A 26 -18.73 -9.32 -20.45
C ILE A 26 -19.61 -10.51 -20.01
N LEU A 27 -20.75 -10.25 -19.40
CA LEU A 27 -21.68 -11.31 -18.98
C LEU A 27 -22.14 -12.14 -20.17
N ASN A 28 -22.48 -11.53 -21.30
CA ASN A 28 -22.91 -12.22 -22.52
C ASN A 28 -21.78 -12.98 -23.21
N SER A 29 -20.51 -12.59 -23.00
CA SER A 29 -19.36 -13.33 -23.52
C SER A 29 -19.12 -14.67 -22.82
N GLY A 30 -19.68 -14.85 -21.62
CA GLY A 30 -19.41 -15.98 -20.74
C GLY A 30 -18.04 -15.95 -20.05
N TYR A 31 -17.18 -14.97 -20.34
CA TYR A 31 -15.85 -14.86 -19.79
C TYR A 31 -15.87 -13.95 -18.54
N ILE A 32 -16.40 -14.45 -17.42
CA ILE A 32 -16.68 -13.70 -16.19
C ILE A 32 -15.56 -13.77 -15.15
N GLY A 33 -14.46 -14.47 -15.44
CA GLY A 33 -13.26 -14.52 -14.58
C GLY A 33 -12.21 -13.49 -15.00
N GLN A 34 -10.97 -13.74 -14.59
CA GLN A 34 -9.83 -12.94 -15.08
C GLN A 34 -9.67 -13.12 -16.59
N GLY A 35 -9.65 -12.03 -17.33
CA GLY A 35 -9.64 -12.07 -18.78
C GLY A 35 -9.22 -10.72 -19.41
N PRO A 36 -9.45 -10.51 -20.72
CA PRO A 36 -8.94 -9.36 -21.45
C PRO A 36 -9.26 -8.00 -20.84
N LYS A 37 -10.35 -7.86 -20.12
CA LYS A 37 -10.69 -6.61 -19.41
C LYS A 37 -9.81 -6.34 -18.19
N VAL A 38 -9.31 -7.38 -17.56
CA VAL A 38 -8.30 -7.25 -16.49
C VAL A 38 -6.98 -6.79 -17.09
N ASP A 39 -6.53 -7.42 -18.18
CA ASP A 39 -5.30 -7.03 -18.88
C ASP A 39 -5.37 -5.58 -19.38
N GLU A 40 -6.50 -5.18 -19.97
CA GLU A 40 -6.76 -3.80 -20.41
C GLU A 40 -6.67 -2.81 -19.23
N PHE A 41 -7.24 -3.18 -18.09
CA PHE A 41 -7.21 -2.35 -16.89
C PHE A 41 -5.79 -2.20 -16.32
N GLU A 42 -5.05 -3.31 -16.20
CA GLU A 42 -3.66 -3.29 -15.75
C GLU A 42 -2.76 -2.48 -16.68
N ASN A 43 -2.89 -2.63 -17.98
CA ASN A 43 -2.18 -1.83 -18.98
C ASN A 43 -2.49 -0.33 -18.86
N ASN A 44 -3.76 0.03 -18.63
CA ASN A 44 -4.15 1.42 -18.43
C ASN A 44 -3.55 1.99 -17.14
N LEU A 45 -3.49 1.20 -16.06
CA LEU A 45 -2.83 1.60 -14.81
C LEU A 45 -1.32 1.74 -14.98
N GLN A 46 -0.66 0.83 -15.72
CA GLN A 46 0.76 0.91 -16.04
C GLN A 46 1.08 2.23 -16.76
N ASN A 47 0.29 2.56 -17.78
CA ASN A 47 0.42 3.83 -18.49
C ASN A 47 0.14 5.04 -17.59
N TYR A 48 -0.86 4.94 -16.70
CA TYR A 48 -1.23 6.03 -15.81
C TYR A 48 -0.14 6.32 -14.76
N PHE A 49 0.47 5.29 -14.20
CA PHE A 49 1.52 5.40 -13.18
C PHE A 49 2.93 5.45 -13.76
N ASP A 50 3.11 5.26 -15.08
CA ASP A 50 4.42 5.11 -15.71
C ASP A 50 5.26 4.04 -15.01
N HIS A 51 4.66 2.85 -14.82
CA HIS A 51 5.25 1.75 -14.07
C HIS A 51 4.80 0.38 -14.61
N ASP A 52 5.76 -0.48 -14.94
CA ASP A 52 5.49 -1.76 -15.63
C ASP A 52 4.90 -2.86 -14.71
N TYR A 53 5.12 -2.74 -13.40
CA TYR A 53 4.76 -3.80 -12.45
C TYR A 53 3.47 -3.45 -11.70
N ILE A 54 2.34 -3.67 -12.35
CA ILE A 54 1.01 -3.50 -11.76
C ILE A 54 0.24 -4.81 -11.88
N GLN A 55 -0.26 -5.27 -10.75
CA GLN A 55 -1.09 -6.47 -10.67
C GLN A 55 -2.37 -6.14 -9.92
N THR A 56 -3.50 -6.44 -10.51
CA THR A 56 -4.79 -6.28 -9.84
C THR A 56 -5.16 -7.52 -9.03
N VAL A 57 -5.86 -7.29 -7.94
CA VAL A 57 -6.39 -8.32 -7.04
C VAL A 57 -7.82 -7.97 -6.65
N ASN A 58 -8.51 -8.91 -6.02
CA ASN A 58 -9.95 -8.75 -5.71
C ASN A 58 -10.26 -7.73 -4.59
N ALA A 59 -9.27 -7.31 -3.81
CA ALA A 59 -9.45 -6.34 -2.72
C ALA A 59 -8.12 -5.70 -2.30
N GLY A 60 -8.16 -4.47 -1.79
CA GLY A 60 -6.99 -3.80 -1.22
C GLY A 60 -6.35 -4.58 -0.05
N THR A 61 -7.17 -5.25 0.77
CA THR A 61 -6.68 -6.15 1.82
C THR A 61 -5.80 -7.25 1.25
N SER A 62 -6.19 -7.85 0.11
CA SER A 62 -5.40 -8.87 -0.57
C SER A 62 -4.10 -8.31 -1.14
N ALA A 63 -4.13 -7.08 -1.68
CA ALA A 63 -2.94 -6.41 -2.18
C ALA A 63 -1.91 -6.19 -1.06
N LEU A 64 -2.34 -5.63 0.08
CA LEU A 64 -1.46 -5.41 1.24
C LEU A 64 -0.94 -6.72 1.85
N HIS A 65 -1.79 -7.77 1.87
CA HIS A 65 -1.37 -9.10 2.30
C HIS A 65 -0.27 -9.67 1.42
N LEU A 66 -0.42 -9.58 0.10
CA LEU A 66 0.58 -10.02 -0.86
C LEU A 66 1.85 -9.19 -0.80
N ALA A 67 1.75 -7.87 -0.66
CA ALA A 67 2.90 -6.99 -0.50
C ALA A 67 3.77 -7.41 0.70
N LEU A 68 3.15 -7.67 1.85
CA LEU A 68 3.86 -8.20 3.02
C LEU A 68 4.43 -9.60 2.77
N HIS A 69 3.68 -10.47 2.08
CA HIS A 69 4.13 -11.82 1.77
C HIS A 69 5.36 -11.83 0.87
N LEU A 70 5.41 -10.95 -0.13
CA LEU A 70 6.56 -10.79 -1.02
C LEU A 70 7.83 -10.35 -0.29
N LEU A 71 7.73 -9.68 0.85
CA LEU A 71 8.86 -9.26 1.68
C LEU A 71 9.49 -10.41 2.50
N LYS A 72 8.86 -11.58 2.57
CA LYS A 72 9.42 -12.75 3.25
C LYS A 72 10.62 -13.31 2.52
N LYS A 73 11.51 -13.98 3.25
CA LYS A 73 12.62 -14.70 2.63
C LYS A 73 12.07 -15.75 1.65
N PRO A 74 12.66 -15.87 0.45
CA PRO A 74 12.34 -16.99 -0.45
C PRO A 74 12.62 -18.32 0.25
N ALA A 75 11.72 -19.29 0.07
CA ALA A 75 11.89 -20.65 0.66
C ALA A 75 13.11 -21.41 0.11
N THR A 76 13.70 -20.97 -1.01
CA THR A 76 14.88 -21.55 -1.62
C THR A 76 15.86 -20.48 -2.10
N HIS A 77 17.14 -20.63 -1.76
CA HIS A 77 18.25 -19.74 -2.15
C HIS A 77 18.58 -19.70 -3.66
N LYS A 78 17.77 -20.31 -4.53
CA LYS A 78 18.11 -20.53 -5.95
C LYS A 78 17.15 -19.93 -6.97
N GLN A 79 16.19 -19.14 -6.59
CA GLN A 79 15.42 -18.41 -7.58
C GLN A 79 16.00 -17.00 -7.75
N ASN A 80 17.00 -16.91 -8.63
CA ASN A 80 17.27 -15.66 -9.33
C ASN A 80 15.99 -15.35 -10.14
N PHE A 81 15.18 -14.44 -9.66
CA PHE A 81 14.22 -13.75 -10.50
C PHE A 81 15.06 -12.88 -11.43
N ASP A 82 15.21 -13.31 -12.67
CA ASP A 82 16.01 -12.62 -13.68
C ASP A 82 15.58 -11.15 -13.75
N GLY A 83 16.47 -10.27 -13.33
CA GLY A 83 16.45 -8.85 -13.62
C GLY A 83 15.75 -7.92 -12.63
N VAL A 84 15.09 -8.39 -11.60
CA VAL A 84 14.48 -7.49 -10.59
C VAL A 84 15.20 -7.70 -9.26
N ALA A 85 16.22 -6.88 -9.01
CA ALA A 85 16.83 -6.76 -7.70
C ALA A 85 15.84 -6.00 -6.77
N PHE A 86 14.75 -6.66 -6.38
CA PHE A 86 13.84 -6.14 -5.33
C PHE A 86 14.54 -6.04 -3.97
N TRP A 87 15.73 -6.62 -3.88
CA TRP A 87 16.45 -6.78 -2.63
C TRP A 87 17.82 -6.15 -2.76
N ASP A 88 18.03 -5.03 -2.12
CA ASP A 88 19.37 -4.71 -1.66
C ASP A 88 19.90 -5.99 -0.97
N GLN A 89 21.11 -6.43 -1.29
CA GLN A 89 21.73 -7.66 -0.74
C GLN A 89 21.71 -7.70 0.80
N LYS A 90 21.34 -6.61 1.44
CA LYS A 90 21.23 -6.43 2.90
C LYS A 90 19.82 -6.61 3.45
N TRP A 91 18.79 -6.80 2.60
CA TRP A 91 17.45 -7.04 3.11
C TRP A 91 17.37 -8.39 3.84
N PRO A 92 17.04 -8.41 5.15
CA PRO A 92 17.04 -9.65 5.93
C PRO A 92 15.87 -10.58 5.65
N GLY A 93 14.84 -10.12 4.93
CA GLY A 93 13.56 -10.80 4.78
C GLY A 93 12.66 -10.62 6.00
N LEU A 94 11.35 -10.84 5.82
CA LEU A 94 10.39 -10.89 6.93
C LEU A 94 10.33 -12.28 7.55
N GLU A 95 10.30 -12.32 8.87
CA GLU A 95 10.13 -13.53 9.67
C GLU A 95 8.95 -13.35 10.65
N PRO A 96 8.29 -14.43 11.08
CA PRO A 96 7.24 -14.35 12.08
C PRO A 96 7.73 -13.62 13.34
N GLY A 97 6.94 -12.66 13.81
CA GLY A 97 7.27 -11.85 14.98
C GLY A 97 8.07 -10.58 14.70
N ASP A 98 8.46 -10.31 13.46
CA ASP A 98 8.98 -9.01 13.06
C ASP A 98 7.93 -7.91 13.21
N GLU A 99 8.36 -6.68 13.44
CA GLU A 99 7.48 -5.54 13.71
C GLU A 99 7.13 -4.80 12.41
N VAL A 100 5.86 -4.47 12.28
CA VAL A 100 5.31 -3.52 11.30
C VAL A 100 4.79 -2.31 12.06
N LEU A 101 5.32 -1.14 11.76
CA LEU A 101 4.87 0.13 12.31
C LEU A 101 3.73 0.68 11.45
N ALA A 102 2.58 0.93 12.05
CA ALA A 102 1.37 1.42 11.38
C ALA A 102 0.53 2.30 12.30
N THR A 103 -0.40 3.05 11.75
CA THR A 103 -1.34 3.88 12.52
C THR A 103 -2.61 3.12 12.86
N ALA A 104 -3.23 3.45 14.02
CA ALA A 104 -4.54 2.93 14.38
C ALA A 104 -5.68 3.60 13.60
N MET A 105 -5.45 4.81 13.11
CA MET A 105 -6.43 5.57 12.32
C MET A 105 -6.42 5.11 10.86
N THR A 106 -7.03 3.97 10.60
CA THR A 106 -7.21 3.41 9.26
C THR A 106 -8.31 2.35 9.25
N CYS A 107 -8.64 1.87 8.06
CA CYS A 107 -9.47 0.67 7.91
C CYS A 107 -8.71 -0.57 8.43
N THR A 108 -9.44 -1.55 8.96
CA THR A 108 -8.85 -2.85 9.36
C THR A 108 -8.13 -3.55 8.21
N ALA A 109 -8.48 -3.21 6.96
CA ALA A 109 -7.82 -3.70 5.75
C ALA A 109 -6.32 -3.42 5.71
N SER A 110 -5.85 -2.31 6.29
CA SER A 110 -4.42 -1.98 6.35
C SER A 110 -3.68 -2.82 7.42
N ASN A 111 -4.32 -3.09 8.55
CA ASN A 111 -3.67 -3.69 9.72
C ASN A 111 -3.85 -5.21 9.82
N TRP A 112 -4.99 -5.75 9.35
CA TRP A 112 -5.25 -7.19 9.35
C TRP A 112 -4.19 -8.01 8.60
N PRO A 113 -3.70 -7.61 7.42
CA PRO A 113 -2.66 -8.32 6.69
C PRO A 113 -1.37 -8.54 7.47
N VAL A 114 -1.03 -7.62 8.39
CA VAL A 114 0.14 -7.75 9.28
C VAL A 114 0.00 -8.99 10.14
N LEU A 115 -1.14 -9.14 10.81
CA LEU A 115 -1.43 -10.27 11.69
C LEU A 115 -1.54 -11.57 10.89
N ALA A 116 -2.18 -11.54 9.72
CA ALA A 116 -2.33 -12.68 8.83
C ALA A 116 -0.98 -13.20 8.28
N ASN A 117 0.05 -12.35 8.22
CA ASN A 117 1.41 -12.74 7.86
C ASN A 117 2.25 -13.23 9.05
N GLY A 118 1.70 -13.30 10.25
CA GLY A 118 2.40 -13.71 11.48
C GLY A 118 3.32 -12.64 12.06
N LEU A 119 3.14 -11.39 11.64
CA LEU A 119 3.95 -10.24 12.05
C LEU A 119 3.33 -9.56 13.27
N LYS A 120 4.10 -8.71 13.93
CA LYS A 120 3.66 -7.91 15.07
C LYS A 120 3.32 -6.50 14.64
N LEU A 121 2.09 -6.10 14.89
CA LEU A 121 1.65 -4.72 14.69
C LEU A 121 2.12 -3.86 15.86
N LYS A 122 2.77 -2.75 15.56
CA LYS A 122 3.20 -1.75 16.54
C LYS A 122 2.65 -0.39 16.15
N TRP A 123 1.89 0.20 17.04
CA TRP A 123 1.20 1.45 16.78
C TRP A 123 2.14 2.66 16.79
N VAL A 124 1.98 3.49 15.80
CA VAL A 124 2.52 4.85 15.71
C VAL A 124 1.35 5.82 15.80
N ASP A 125 1.53 6.92 16.50
CA ASP A 125 0.51 7.95 16.62
C ASP A 125 0.32 8.70 15.28
N ILE A 126 -0.70 9.53 15.24
CA ILE A 126 -1.01 10.38 14.08
C ILE A 126 -0.64 11.83 14.40
N ASP A 127 -0.23 12.53 13.38
CA ASP A 127 -0.14 13.99 13.36
C ASP A 127 -1.55 14.57 13.35
N PRO A 128 -1.94 15.43 14.32
CA PRO A 128 -3.31 15.93 14.43
C PRO A 128 -3.72 16.89 13.30
N ASP A 129 -2.76 17.49 12.60
CA ASP A 129 -3.04 18.44 11.54
C ASP A 129 -3.26 17.75 10.20
N THR A 130 -2.55 16.68 9.93
CA THR A 130 -2.61 15.95 8.68
C THR A 130 -3.38 14.64 8.76
N LEU A 131 -3.58 14.09 9.97
CA LEU A 131 -4.12 12.76 10.26
C LEU A 131 -3.28 11.61 9.67
N ASN A 132 -2.13 11.90 9.13
CA ASN A 132 -1.15 10.91 8.69
C ASN A 132 -0.26 10.45 9.87
N MET A 133 0.64 9.54 9.60
CA MET A 133 1.57 9.02 10.61
C MET A 133 2.45 10.15 11.19
N ASP A 134 2.51 10.24 12.53
CA ASP A 134 3.49 11.10 13.22
C ASP A 134 4.90 10.52 13.02
N LEU A 135 5.69 11.19 12.19
CA LEU A 135 7.03 10.73 11.81
C LEU A 135 8.07 10.86 12.94
N ASP A 136 7.84 11.73 13.90
CA ASP A 136 8.69 11.81 15.10
C ASP A 136 8.39 10.65 16.04
N ASP A 137 7.13 10.27 16.20
CA ASP A 137 6.76 9.07 16.94
C ASP A 137 7.23 7.79 16.23
N LEU A 138 7.10 7.72 14.91
CA LEU A 138 7.67 6.66 14.09
C LEU A 138 9.16 6.48 14.40
N MET A 139 9.92 7.57 14.37
CA MET A 139 11.37 7.54 14.60
C MET A 139 11.72 7.04 16.01
N ARG A 140 10.95 7.43 17.02
CA ARG A 140 11.12 6.96 18.40
C ARG A 140 10.84 5.47 18.57
N LYS A 141 9.97 4.91 17.73
CA LYS A 141 9.46 3.52 17.85
C LYS A 141 10.21 2.50 17.00
N ILE A 142 11.07 2.93 16.10
CA ILE A 142 11.90 2.02 15.29
C ILE A 142 12.84 1.20 16.17
N THR A 143 12.90 -0.09 15.91
CA THR A 143 13.77 -1.06 16.59
C THR A 143 14.50 -1.95 15.56
N PRO A 144 15.50 -2.76 15.96
CA PRO A 144 16.10 -3.75 15.05
C PRO A 144 15.09 -4.79 14.50
N LYS A 145 13.91 -4.94 15.14
CA LYS A 145 12.84 -5.81 14.67
C LYS A 145 11.86 -5.13 13.72
N THR A 146 11.93 -3.81 13.58
CA THR A 146 11.08 -3.05 12.67
C THR A 146 11.51 -3.32 11.24
N LYS A 147 10.72 -4.10 10.50
CA LYS A 147 11.01 -4.46 9.12
C LYS A 147 10.17 -3.70 8.11
N VAL A 148 8.98 -3.26 8.51
CA VAL A 148 8.05 -2.57 7.59
C VAL A 148 7.47 -1.34 8.27
N ILE A 149 7.31 -0.29 7.47
CA ILE A 149 6.50 0.89 7.76
C ILE A 149 5.30 0.82 6.82
N MET A 150 4.10 0.70 7.38
CA MET A 150 2.84 0.70 6.66
C MET A 150 2.25 2.10 6.72
N LEU A 151 2.33 2.82 5.61
CA LEU A 151 1.78 4.17 5.48
C LEU A 151 0.35 4.12 4.95
N VAL A 152 -0.51 4.96 5.48
CA VAL A 152 -1.83 5.26 4.90
C VAL A 152 -1.82 6.73 4.52
N HIS A 153 -2.17 7.05 3.28
CA HIS A 153 -2.34 8.42 2.82
C HIS A 153 -3.76 8.88 3.14
N TRP A 154 -3.98 9.29 4.39
CA TRP A 154 -5.32 9.56 4.91
C TRP A 154 -6.03 10.67 4.15
N GLY A 155 -7.28 10.41 3.74
CA GLY A 155 -8.07 11.37 2.96
C GLY A 155 -7.46 11.77 1.61
N GLY A 156 -6.45 11.03 1.13
CA GLY A 156 -5.70 11.37 -0.09
C GLY A 156 -4.57 12.37 0.13
N TYR A 157 -4.35 12.83 1.36
CA TYR A 157 -3.22 13.70 1.69
C TYR A 157 -1.94 12.86 1.83
N PRO A 158 -0.89 13.12 1.02
CA PRO A 158 0.33 12.32 1.07
C PRO A 158 1.08 12.46 2.39
N ASN A 159 1.65 11.35 2.89
CA ASN A 159 2.66 11.42 3.94
C ASN A 159 3.91 12.15 3.41
N ASP A 160 4.75 12.68 4.30
CA ASP A 160 6.05 13.25 3.92
C ASP A 160 7.03 12.13 3.56
N LEU A 161 7.08 11.78 2.27
CA LEU A 161 7.89 10.69 1.75
C LEU A 161 9.39 10.98 1.83
N ASP A 162 9.81 12.23 1.81
CA ASP A 162 11.23 12.57 1.99
C ASP A 162 11.67 12.32 3.42
N ARG A 163 10.83 12.71 4.38
CA ARG A 163 11.11 12.40 5.79
C ARG A 163 11.12 10.90 6.07
N ILE A 164 10.26 10.14 5.40
CA ILE A 164 10.29 8.66 5.46
C ILE A 164 11.63 8.11 4.95
N LYS A 165 12.14 8.62 3.82
CA LYS A 165 13.47 8.22 3.29
C LYS A 165 14.60 8.54 4.28
N GLU A 166 14.56 9.71 4.93
CA GLU A 166 15.53 10.06 5.98
C GLU A 166 15.46 9.08 7.16
N ILE A 167 14.27 8.70 7.57
CA ILE A 167 14.06 7.73 8.66
C ILE A 167 14.58 6.35 8.27
N GLN A 168 14.34 5.88 7.03
CA GLN A 168 14.89 4.64 6.50
C GLN A 168 16.43 4.67 6.50
N GLU A 169 17.03 5.79 6.08
CA GLU A 169 18.48 5.94 6.06
C GLU A 169 19.08 5.91 7.48
N ARG A 170 18.44 6.57 8.42
CA ARG A 170 18.86 6.52 9.82
C ARG A 170 18.73 5.11 10.41
N ALA A 171 17.66 4.37 10.08
CA ALA A 171 17.51 2.97 10.47
C ALA A 171 18.63 2.10 9.87
N TYR A 172 19.01 2.37 8.62
CA TYR A 172 20.14 1.69 7.98
C TYR A 172 21.47 1.92 8.73
N GLN A 173 21.74 3.16 9.12
CA GLN A 173 22.96 3.48 9.89
C GLN A 173 22.97 2.81 11.26
N MET A 174 21.81 2.67 11.91
CA MET A 174 21.70 2.04 13.22
C MET A 174 21.69 0.50 13.20
N TYR A 175 21.07 -0.10 12.17
CA TYR A 175 20.73 -1.52 12.18
C TYR A 175 21.21 -2.29 10.95
N GLY A 176 21.79 -1.61 9.95
CA GLY A 176 22.37 -2.21 8.76
C GLY A 176 21.37 -2.60 7.67
N PHE A 177 20.09 -2.24 7.81
CA PHE A 177 19.05 -2.43 6.78
C PHE A 177 18.03 -1.28 6.83
N ARG A 178 17.34 -1.06 5.72
CA ARG A 178 16.23 -0.11 5.63
C ARG A 178 14.92 -0.87 5.82
N PRO A 179 14.02 -0.45 6.73
CA PRO A 179 12.65 -0.98 6.74
C PRO A 179 12.00 -0.76 5.38
N ALA A 180 11.29 -1.77 4.88
CA ALA A 180 10.49 -1.61 3.68
C ALA A 180 9.31 -0.67 3.96
N VAL A 181 8.90 0.09 2.94
CA VAL A 181 7.69 0.93 3.02
C VAL A 181 6.61 0.29 2.16
N ILE A 182 5.42 0.14 2.72
CA ILE A 182 4.21 -0.23 2.00
C ILE A 182 3.24 0.94 2.13
N GLU A 183 2.75 1.44 1.00
CA GLU A 183 1.81 2.54 0.95
C GLU A 183 0.40 2.02 0.69
N ASP A 184 -0.51 2.20 1.64
CA ASP A 184 -1.93 2.03 1.43
C ASP A 184 -2.48 3.29 0.74
N GLY A 185 -2.67 3.17 -0.55
CA GLY A 185 -3.15 4.23 -1.42
C GLY A 185 -4.67 4.26 -1.61
N ALA A 186 -5.46 3.57 -0.77
CA ALA A 186 -6.92 3.45 -0.95
C ALA A 186 -7.65 4.81 -1.07
N HIS A 187 -7.11 5.86 -0.46
CA HIS A 187 -7.65 7.22 -0.56
C HIS A 187 -6.87 8.12 -1.53
N SER A 188 -5.71 7.70 -2.03
CA SER A 188 -4.75 8.59 -2.70
C SER A 188 -4.63 8.38 -4.20
N PHE A 189 -5.57 7.65 -4.82
CA PHE A 189 -5.57 7.52 -6.28
C PHE A 189 -5.69 8.91 -6.92
N GLY A 190 -4.69 9.29 -7.74
CA GLY A 190 -4.59 10.61 -8.36
C GLY A 190 -3.93 11.68 -7.50
N SER A 191 -3.62 11.42 -6.24
CA SER A 191 -2.82 12.33 -5.40
C SER A 191 -1.37 12.37 -5.86
N GLU A 192 -0.73 13.51 -5.64
CA GLU A 192 0.67 13.73 -5.99
C GLU A 192 1.47 14.21 -4.79
N TYR A 193 2.71 13.74 -4.70
CA TYR A 193 3.73 14.27 -3.81
C TYR A 193 4.85 14.88 -4.64
N LYS A 194 5.09 16.19 -4.50
CA LYS A 194 6.12 16.94 -5.26
C LYS A 194 6.07 16.71 -6.79
N GLY A 195 4.87 16.69 -7.34
CA GLY A 195 4.64 16.55 -8.79
C GLY A 195 4.76 15.12 -9.34
N LYS A 196 4.89 14.11 -8.47
CA LYS A 196 4.81 12.69 -8.83
C LYS A 196 3.60 12.05 -8.18
N ARG A 197 2.92 11.18 -8.92
CA ARG A 197 1.78 10.42 -8.38
C ARG A 197 2.21 9.52 -7.23
N ILE A 198 1.38 9.42 -6.19
CA ILE A 198 1.55 8.44 -5.13
C ILE A 198 1.53 7.04 -5.76
N GLY A 199 2.47 6.20 -5.33
CA GLY A 199 2.75 4.89 -5.93
C GLY A 199 3.88 4.88 -6.95
N ASN A 200 4.48 6.06 -7.26
CA ASN A 200 5.60 6.19 -8.20
C ASN A 200 6.81 6.94 -7.60
N HIS A 201 7.14 6.68 -6.32
CA HIS A 201 8.19 7.37 -5.58
C HIS A 201 9.40 6.49 -5.25
#